data_444acf3ae81551bf98d5efe5f2f36827
#
_entry.id   444acf3ae81551bf98d5efe5f2f36827
#
_cell.length_a   1.000
_cell.length_b   1.000
_cell.length_c   1.000
_cell.angle_alpha   90.00
_cell.angle_beta   90.00
_cell.angle_gamma   90.00
#
_symmetry.space_group_name_H-M   'P 1'
#
loop_
_entity.id
_entity.type
_entity.pdbx_description
1 polymer ?
#
loop_
_entity_poly.entity_id
_entity_poly.type
_entity_poly.pdbx_seq_one_letter_code
_entity_poly.pdbx_strand_id
1 'polypeptide(L)'
;MKITTTWLEARREPKNRPTQRYDVTVDGREGLMVRVFPSGAVSFRFRYTAPGGERRVMVLGEFGDNALSLKKAHELHAQAQRELAEGIDPIEEREKRQQAEQHARAERAGADTVAKLVEQFVHRKLRAERWDQQRGEWVRDERSRTKARKRPDAAEWILGHVATPRPRRGASKPVPTFVSELGHLKALEITKRQIITFLDSVVDRGAPILANRTYTLLKQMFTWAAAKDLIPASPMAGVDERPGGEERPRARILTADEIRTVWTKLDSADMAEPTRLALKLLLATGQRRGELTFAKWAHFDVAGKTWTIPISLLKSAHTRRDRPEPHVVPLSALALELLGKLKALSGESPSVLPAHASARHTRSYSESVLSRAVRQNRKHFGIPDWTPHDLRRTAASFMTKIGVPRLHVEKVLNHSTGDIAEVYDRHDYLPEKRAALEKWGAHLQTIIEGRDENAAPNEQRA
;
A
#
# COMPACT_ATOMS: atom_id res chain seq x y z
N MET A 1 2.53 -32.90 38.12
CA MET A 1 1.84 -31.81 38.84
C MET A 1 0.35 -31.81 38.44
N LYS A 2 -0.57 -31.71 39.42
CA LYS A 2 -2.03 -31.64 39.14
C LYS A 2 -2.34 -30.23 38.57
N ILE A 3 -2.63 -30.15 37.27
CA ILE A 3 -3.01 -28.89 36.61
C ILE A 3 -4.51 -28.65 36.79
N THR A 4 -4.87 -27.43 37.20
CA THR A 4 -6.27 -26.99 37.36
C THR A 4 -6.53 -25.75 36.49
N THR A 5 -7.79 -25.46 36.22
CA THR A 5 -8.16 -24.23 35.47
C THR A 5 -7.62 -22.98 36.16
N THR A 6 -7.77 -22.88 37.50
CA THR A 6 -7.23 -21.76 38.29
C THR A 6 -5.71 -21.63 38.15
N TRP A 7 -4.98 -22.77 38.08
CA TRP A 7 -3.54 -22.74 37.87
C TRP A 7 -3.17 -22.18 36.48
N LEU A 8 -3.94 -22.52 35.44
CA LEU A 8 -3.76 -22.05 34.07
C LEU A 8 -4.07 -20.55 33.97
N GLU A 9 -5.17 -20.09 34.55
CA GLU A 9 -5.58 -18.68 34.60
C GLU A 9 -4.53 -17.83 35.30
N ALA A 10 -4.01 -18.26 36.41
CA ALA A 10 -2.98 -17.55 37.17
C ALA A 10 -1.71 -17.30 36.33
N ARG A 11 -1.36 -18.15 35.34
CA ARG A 11 -0.18 -17.99 34.46
C ARG A 11 -0.41 -16.96 33.34
N ARG A 12 -1.65 -16.61 33.05
CA ARG A 12 -2.01 -15.55 32.09
C ARG A 12 -1.89 -14.15 32.71
N GLU A 13 -1.97 -14.04 34.03
CA GLU A 13 -1.84 -12.76 34.73
C GLU A 13 -0.43 -12.17 34.58
N PRO A 14 -0.27 -10.85 34.31
CA PRO A 14 1.03 -10.22 34.09
C PRO A 14 2.07 -10.48 35.18
N LYS A 15 1.63 -10.48 36.46
CA LYS A 15 2.50 -10.70 37.64
C LYS A 15 3.09 -12.10 37.74
N ASN A 16 2.50 -13.08 37.07
CA ASN A 16 2.87 -14.49 37.14
C ASN A 16 3.53 -15.00 35.84
N ARG A 17 3.81 -14.11 34.89
CA ARG A 17 4.46 -14.48 33.62
C ARG A 17 5.92 -14.83 33.82
N PRO A 18 6.38 -15.94 33.23
CA PRO A 18 7.77 -16.32 33.35
C PRO A 18 8.69 -15.47 32.47
N THR A 19 9.94 -15.37 32.84
CA THR A 19 10.99 -14.72 32.01
C THR A 19 11.39 -15.56 30.80
N GLN A 20 11.25 -16.88 30.90
CA GLN A 20 11.50 -17.82 29.82
C GLN A 20 10.37 -18.86 29.75
N ARG A 21 10.16 -19.40 28.54
CA ARG A 21 9.18 -20.48 28.34
C ARG A 21 9.60 -21.73 29.13
N TYR A 22 8.63 -22.40 29.74
CA TYR A 22 8.85 -23.68 30.41
C TYR A 22 7.69 -24.64 30.18
N ASP A 23 7.97 -25.94 30.34
CA ASP A 23 7.00 -27.02 30.20
C ASP A 23 6.70 -27.65 31.56
N VAL A 24 5.41 -27.97 31.81
CA VAL A 24 4.95 -28.69 33.02
C VAL A 24 4.21 -29.94 32.57
N THR A 25 4.64 -31.09 33.07
CA THR A 25 3.95 -32.36 32.81
C THR A 25 2.70 -32.48 33.69
N VAL A 26 1.60 -32.95 33.10
CA VAL A 26 0.31 -33.16 33.79
C VAL A 26 0.29 -34.53 34.45
N ASP A 27 0.12 -34.61 35.77
CA ASP A 27 0.05 -35.86 36.51
C ASP A 27 -1.10 -36.76 36.07
N GLY A 28 -0.87 -38.03 36.01
CA GLY A 28 -1.85 -39.03 35.62
C GLY A 28 -2.22 -39.02 34.12
N ARG A 29 -1.43 -38.27 33.28
CA ARG A 29 -1.64 -38.20 31.83
C ARG A 29 -0.30 -38.27 31.10
N GLU A 30 0.04 -39.47 30.68
CA GLU A 30 1.33 -39.76 30.03
C GLU A 30 1.50 -38.85 28.79
N GLY A 31 2.65 -38.16 28.73
CA GLY A 31 3.03 -37.31 27.62
C GLY A 31 2.30 -35.96 27.52
N LEU A 32 1.23 -35.72 28.31
CA LEU A 32 0.56 -34.44 28.29
C LEU A 32 1.38 -33.37 29.04
N MET A 33 1.61 -32.24 28.38
CA MET A 33 2.38 -31.13 28.91
C MET A 33 1.64 -29.81 28.68
N VAL A 34 1.91 -28.87 29.58
CA VAL A 34 1.49 -27.47 29.44
C VAL A 34 2.73 -26.63 29.25
N ARG A 35 2.81 -25.88 28.15
CA ARG A 35 3.85 -24.87 27.90
C ARG A 35 3.34 -23.49 28.27
N VAL A 36 4.08 -22.81 29.14
CA VAL A 36 3.81 -21.41 29.51
C VAL A 36 4.85 -20.52 28.85
N PHE A 37 4.39 -19.47 28.19
CA PHE A 37 5.23 -18.51 27.46
C PHE A 37 5.41 -17.20 28.25
N PRO A 38 6.48 -16.43 28.01
CA PRO A 38 6.67 -15.10 28.61
C PRO A 38 5.55 -14.10 28.30
N SER A 39 4.84 -14.30 27.20
CA SER A 39 3.64 -13.51 26.84
C SER A 39 2.45 -13.75 27.75
N GLY A 40 2.47 -14.80 28.57
CA GLY A 40 1.32 -15.31 29.32
C GLY A 40 0.43 -16.27 28.54
N ALA A 41 0.77 -16.58 27.29
CA ALA A 41 0.10 -17.64 26.54
C ALA A 41 0.41 -19.01 27.15
N VAL A 42 -0.60 -19.88 27.19
CA VAL A 42 -0.51 -21.22 27.74
C VAL A 42 -0.98 -22.21 26.68
N SER A 43 -0.13 -23.18 26.32
CA SER A 43 -0.41 -24.15 25.26
C SER A 43 -0.36 -25.57 25.77
N PHE A 44 -1.39 -26.35 25.47
CA PHE A 44 -1.41 -27.79 25.73
C PHE A 44 -0.67 -28.52 24.62
N ARG A 45 0.21 -29.49 25.02
CA ARG A 45 1.05 -30.26 24.13
C ARG A 45 1.05 -31.73 24.54
N PHE A 46 1.13 -32.59 23.57
CA PHE A 46 1.29 -34.03 23.79
C PHE A 46 2.61 -34.51 23.18
N ARG A 47 3.50 -35.01 24.04
CA ARG A 47 4.77 -35.65 23.65
C ARG A 47 4.56 -37.14 23.60
N TYR A 48 4.93 -37.74 22.50
CA TYR A 48 4.77 -39.20 22.29
C TYR A 48 5.86 -39.73 21.37
N THR A 49 5.96 -41.07 21.30
CA THR A 49 6.75 -41.76 20.31
C THR A 49 5.82 -42.23 19.20
N ALA A 50 6.04 -41.80 17.99
CA ALA A 50 5.26 -42.22 16.83
C ALA A 50 5.47 -43.71 16.52
N PRO A 51 4.56 -44.37 15.78
CA PRO A 51 4.72 -45.76 15.39
C PRO A 51 6.05 -46.12 14.68
N GLY A 52 6.65 -45.12 13.99
CA GLY A 52 7.97 -45.21 13.36
C GLY A 52 9.17 -45.08 14.33
N GLY A 53 8.94 -44.90 15.63
CA GLY A 53 10.01 -44.79 16.64
C GLY A 53 10.51 -43.37 16.90
N GLU A 54 10.02 -42.36 16.16
CA GLU A 54 10.41 -40.97 16.34
C GLU A 54 9.67 -40.30 17.50
N ARG A 55 10.38 -39.46 18.27
CA ARG A 55 9.75 -38.61 19.29
C ARG A 55 9.15 -37.40 18.65
N ARG A 56 7.83 -37.22 18.80
CA ARG A 56 7.05 -36.10 18.27
C ARG A 56 6.33 -35.32 19.37
N VAL A 57 5.98 -34.09 19.09
CA VAL A 57 5.20 -33.23 19.99
C VAL A 57 4.02 -32.64 19.21
N MET A 58 2.82 -33.05 19.55
CA MET A 58 1.56 -32.52 19.02
C MET A 58 1.12 -31.31 19.83
N VAL A 59 0.81 -30.20 19.18
CA VAL A 59 0.15 -29.04 19.81
C VAL A 59 -1.35 -29.30 19.81
N LEU A 60 -1.95 -29.44 20.99
CA LEU A 60 -3.39 -29.66 21.15
C LEU A 60 -4.17 -28.36 21.00
N GLY A 61 -3.62 -27.24 21.49
CA GLY A 61 -4.20 -25.91 21.37
C GLY A 61 -3.77 -24.99 22.51
N GLU A 62 -4.21 -23.72 22.44
CA GLU A 62 -3.97 -22.71 23.47
C GLU A 62 -5.13 -22.65 24.45
N PHE A 63 -4.82 -22.40 25.73
CA PHE A 63 -5.82 -22.24 26.79
C PHE A 63 -6.42 -20.82 26.73
N GLY A 64 -7.77 -20.72 26.80
CA GLY A 64 -8.46 -19.42 26.87
C GLY A 64 -9.97 -19.51 26.69
N ASP A 65 -10.67 -18.40 26.89
CA ASP A 65 -12.13 -18.34 26.90
C ASP A 65 -12.78 -18.67 25.54
N ASN A 66 -12.12 -18.26 24.44
CA ASN A 66 -12.50 -18.59 23.06
C ASN A 66 -11.56 -19.62 22.41
N ALA A 67 -10.82 -20.35 23.22
CA ALA A 67 -9.81 -21.32 22.80
C ALA A 67 -10.08 -22.69 23.46
N LEU A 68 -9.03 -23.39 23.91
CA LEU A 68 -9.16 -24.73 24.43
C LEU A 68 -9.35 -24.72 25.97
N SER A 69 -10.43 -25.31 26.46
CA SER A 69 -10.59 -25.57 27.91
C SER A 69 -9.73 -26.76 28.35
N LEU A 70 -9.40 -26.83 29.66
CA LEU A 70 -8.67 -27.96 30.24
C LEU A 70 -9.37 -29.30 30.00
N LYS A 71 -10.71 -29.33 30.13
CA LYS A 71 -11.52 -30.51 29.85
C LYS A 71 -11.35 -30.96 28.40
N LYS A 72 -11.43 -30.03 27.47
CA LYS A 72 -11.30 -30.33 26.04
C LYS A 72 -9.88 -30.77 25.66
N ALA A 73 -8.85 -30.19 26.30
CA ALA A 73 -7.47 -30.64 26.15
C ALA A 73 -7.27 -32.09 26.60
N HIS A 74 -7.93 -32.48 27.71
CA HIS A 74 -7.92 -33.87 28.18
C HIS A 74 -8.63 -34.83 27.22
N GLU A 75 -9.74 -34.41 26.60
CA GLU A 75 -10.45 -35.22 25.60
C GLU A 75 -9.58 -35.44 24.35
N LEU A 76 -8.93 -34.37 23.85
CA LEU A 76 -8.04 -34.44 22.68
C LEU A 76 -6.81 -35.32 22.97
N HIS A 77 -6.24 -35.20 24.18
CA HIS A 77 -5.14 -36.06 24.61
C HIS A 77 -5.55 -37.53 24.65
N ALA A 78 -6.71 -37.86 25.26
CA ALA A 78 -7.22 -39.23 25.32
C ALA A 78 -7.53 -39.80 23.93
N GLN A 79 -7.97 -38.95 22.99
CA GLN A 79 -8.15 -39.35 21.59
C GLN A 79 -6.82 -39.68 20.93
N ALA A 80 -5.80 -38.80 21.05
CA ALA A 80 -4.47 -39.01 20.49
C ALA A 80 -3.80 -40.24 21.07
N GLN A 81 -3.98 -40.57 22.37
CA GLN A 81 -3.49 -41.81 22.98
C GLN A 81 -4.16 -43.06 22.39
N ARG A 82 -5.47 -43.01 22.12
CA ARG A 82 -6.16 -44.13 21.46
C ARG A 82 -5.63 -44.36 20.04
N GLU A 83 -5.47 -43.28 19.26
CA GLU A 83 -4.92 -43.34 17.91
C GLU A 83 -3.51 -43.98 17.92
N LEU A 84 -2.65 -43.61 18.89
CA LEU A 84 -1.34 -44.24 19.06
C LEU A 84 -1.41 -45.72 19.44
N ALA A 85 -2.35 -46.10 20.33
CA ALA A 85 -2.54 -47.48 20.71
C ALA A 85 -3.00 -48.37 19.53
N GLU A 86 -3.68 -47.78 18.55
CA GLU A 86 -4.10 -48.37 17.29
C GLU A 86 -2.98 -48.36 16.21
N GLY A 87 -1.78 -47.85 16.54
CA GLY A 87 -0.66 -47.73 15.61
C GLY A 87 -0.76 -46.57 14.63
N ILE A 88 -1.64 -45.58 14.90
CA ILE A 88 -1.89 -44.41 14.05
C ILE A 88 -1.16 -43.21 14.66
N ASP A 89 -0.40 -42.47 13.82
CA ASP A 89 0.20 -41.22 14.27
C ASP A 89 -0.87 -40.10 14.38
N PRO A 90 -1.09 -39.51 15.59
CA PRO A 90 -2.14 -38.51 15.79
C PRO A 90 -1.94 -37.21 14.99
N ILE A 91 -0.67 -36.85 14.65
CA ILE A 91 -0.40 -35.66 13.81
C ILE A 91 -0.84 -35.94 12.38
N GLU A 92 -0.40 -37.10 11.83
CA GLU A 92 -0.76 -37.47 10.45
C GLU A 92 -2.27 -37.68 10.27
N GLU A 93 -2.91 -38.30 11.25
CA GLU A 93 -4.36 -38.49 11.24
C GLU A 93 -5.13 -37.19 11.33
N ARG A 94 -4.63 -36.24 12.13
CA ARG A 94 -5.23 -34.89 12.21
C ARG A 94 -5.07 -34.12 10.90
N GLU A 95 -3.90 -34.19 10.28
CA GLU A 95 -3.67 -33.58 8.96
C GLU A 95 -4.56 -34.20 7.88
N LYS A 96 -4.69 -35.53 7.86
CA LYS A 96 -5.55 -36.25 6.95
C LYS A 96 -7.04 -35.88 7.13
N ARG A 97 -7.52 -35.75 8.37
CA ARG A 97 -8.88 -35.28 8.66
C ARG A 97 -9.09 -33.85 8.22
N GLN A 98 -8.13 -32.96 8.49
CA GLN A 98 -8.20 -31.58 8.05
C GLN A 98 -8.23 -31.48 6.52
N GLN A 99 -7.41 -32.26 5.83
CA GLN A 99 -7.42 -32.33 4.36
C GLN A 99 -8.76 -32.87 3.82
N ALA A 100 -9.29 -33.91 4.45
CA ALA A 100 -10.58 -34.50 4.06
C ALA A 100 -11.75 -33.52 4.30
N GLU A 101 -11.76 -32.80 5.42
CA GLU A 101 -12.75 -31.77 5.68
C GLU A 101 -12.63 -30.59 4.72
N GLN A 102 -11.42 -30.20 4.39
CA GLN A 102 -11.13 -29.16 3.39
C GLN A 102 -11.62 -29.59 2.00
N HIS A 103 -11.36 -30.84 1.62
CA HIS A 103 -11.82 -31.39 0.34
C HIS A 103 -13.36 -31.50 0.27
N ALA A 104 -14.00 -31.98 1.34
CA ALA A 104 -15.45 -32.08 1.42
C ALA A 104 -16.15 -30.68 1.43
N ARG A 105 -15.50 -29.69 2.05
CA ARG A 105 -15.98 -28.32 2.03
C ARG A 105 -15.80 -27.66 0.66
N ALA A 106 -14.71 -28.02 -0.04
CA ALA A 106 -14.44 -27.61 -1.42
C ALA A 106 -15.48 -28.14 -2.41
N GLU A 107 -15.83 -29.42 -2.27
CA GLU A 107 -16.89 -30.05 -3.10
C GLU A 107 -18.24 -29.43 -2.84
N ARG A 108 -18.58 -29.11 -1.58
CA ARG A 108 -19.85 -28.48 -1.20
C ARG A 108 -19.97 -27.02 -1.64
N ALA A 109 -18.89 -26.30 -1.76
CA ALA A 109 -18.88 -24.88 -2.12
C ALA A 109 -18.76 -24.61 -3.62
N GLY A 110 -18.76 -25.65 -4.49
CA GLY A 110 -18.45 -25.50 -5.92
C GLY A 110 -17.18 -24.67 -6.06
N ALA A 111 -16.03 -25.32 -5.78
CA ALA A 111 -14.73 -24.65 -5.55
C ALA A 111 -14.47 -23.54 -6.55
N ASP A 112 -14.57 -22.30 -6.10
CA ASP A 112 -14.31 -21.12 -6.90
C ASP A 112 -12.86 -21.16 -7.42
N THR A 113 -12.68 -20.81 -8.68
CA THR A 113 -11.34 -20.68 -9.25
C THR A 113 -10.63 -19.47 -8.65
N VAL A 114 -9.30 -19.43 -8.79
CA VAL A 114 -8.49 -18.27 -8.42
C VAL A 114 -8.97 -17.01 -9.14
N ALA A 115 -9.38 -17.11 -10.40
CA ALA A 115 -9.95 -15.99 -11.14
C ALA A 115 -11.23 -15.43 -10.46
N LYS A 116 -12.12 -16.32 -10.01
CA LYS A 116 -13.33 -15.92 -9.30
C LYS A 116 -13.05 -15.37 -7.90
N LEU A 117 -12.03 -15.90 -7.22
CA LEU A 117 -11.54 -15.34 -5.96
C LEU A 117 -10.99 -13.92 -6.14
N VAL A 118 -10.24 -13.67 -7.22
CA VAL A 118 -9.76 -12.33 -7.58
C VAL A 118 -10.93 -11.40 -7.85
N GLU A 119 -11.93 -11.82 -8.61
CA GLU A 119 -13.15 -11.05 -8.87
C GLU A 119 -13.85 -10.66 -7.56
N GLN A 120 -14.12 -11.61 -6.69
CA GLN A 120 -14.73 -11.34 -5.38
C GLN A 120 -13.90 -10.39 -4.52
N PHE A 121 -12.59 -10.55 -4.49
CA PHE A 121 -11.68 -9.67 -3.76
C PHE A 121 -11.73 -8.24 -4.31
N VAL A 122 -11.70 -8.08 -5.63
CA VAL A 122 -11.78 -6.77 -6.29
C VAL A 122 -13.09 -6.08 -5.92
N HIS A 123 -14.20 -6.72 -6.13
CA HIS A 123 -15.51 -6.11 -5.89
C HIS A 123 -15.76 -5.89 -4.39
N ARG A 124 -15.65 -6.92 -3.56
CA ARG A 124 -16.02 -6.84 -2.15
C ARG A 124 -15.00 -6.08 -1.30
N LYS A 125 -13.70 -6.24 -1.57
CA LYS A 125 -12.65 -5.64 -0.74
C LYS A 125 -12.08 -4.35 -1.32
N LEU A 126 -11.82 -4.28 -2.63
CA LEU A 126 -11.20 -3.10 -3.22
C LEU A 126 -12.21 -2.03 -3.61
N ARG A 127 -13.37 -2.42 -4.12
CA ARG A 127 -14.45 -1.50 -4.56
C ARG A 127 -15.55 -1.30 -3.53
N ALA A 128 -15.64 -2.16 -2.51
CA ALA A 128 -16.72 -2.20 -1.52
C ALA A 128 -18.10 -2.36 -2.19
N GLU A 129 -18.22 -3.34 -3.08
CA GLU A 129 -19.43 -3.69 -3.84
C GLU A 129 -20.00 -5.01 -3.34
N ARG A 130 -21.29 -5.22 -3.58
CA ARG A 130 -22.00 -6.49 -3.38
C ARG A 130 -22.66 -6.93 -4.69
N TRP A 131 -22.82 -8.25 -4.85
CA TRP A 131 -23.59 -8.79 -5.98
C TRP A 131 -25.09 -8.58 -5.75
N ASP A 132 -25.76 -7.95 -6.69
CA ASP A 132 -27.22 -7.80 -6.70
C ASP A 132 -27.83 -8.91 -7.56
N GLN A 133 -28.52 -9.86 -6.91
CA GLN A 133 -29.11 -11.01 -7.60
C GLN A 133 -30.24 -10.61 -8.56
N GLN A 134 -30.97 -9.54 -8.26
CA GLN A 134 -32.09 -9.09 -9.12
C GLN A 134 -31.60 -8.40 -10.39
N ARG A 135 -30.49 -7.63 -10.26
CA ARG A 135 -29.90 -6.91 -11.38
C ARG A 135 -28.86 -7.70 -12.14
N GLY A 136 -28.31 -8.77 -11.55
CA GLY A 136 -27.22 -9.54 -12.12
C GLY A 136 -25.92 -8.74 -12.27
N GLU A 137 -25.68 -7.76 -11.39
CA GLU A 137 -24.51 -6.87 -11.46
C GLU A 137 -23.93 -6.55 -10.07
N TRP A 138 -22.67 -6.10 -10.06
CA TRP A 138 -22.02 -5.60 -8.86
C TRP A 138 -22.46 -4.15 -8.59
N VAL A 139 -22.99 -3.89 -7.41
CA VAL A 139 -23.47 -2.58 -6.97
C VAL A 139 -22.74 -2.14 -5.71
N ARG A 140 -22.63 -0.84 -5.50
CA ARG A 140 -22.00 -0.31 -4.28
C ARG A 140 -22.74 -0.80 -3.04
N ASP A 141 -21.98 -1.32 -2.09
CA ASP A 141 -22.51 -1.76 -0.80
C ASP A 141 -22.46 -0.60 0.21
N GLU A 142 -23.58 0.10 0.37
CA GLU A 142 -23.70 1.23 1.30
C GLU A 142 -23.59 0.80 2.77
N ARG A 143 -23.83 -0.49 3.08
CA ARG A 143 -23.71 -1.06 4.43
C ARG A 143 -22.30 -1.53 4.74
N SER A 144 -21.42 -1.58 3.76
CA SER A 144 -20.07 -2.06 3.93
C SER A 144 -19.25 -1.09 4.80
N ARG A 145 -18.67 -1.60 5.89
CA ARG A 145 -17.66 -0.89 6.67
C ARG A 145 -16.30 -0.84 5.96
N THR A 146 -16.17 -1.55 4.84
CA THR A 146 -14.96 -1.54 4.01
C THR A 146 -14.91 -0.25 3.21
N LYS A 147 -13.86 0.56 3.43
CA LYS A 147 -13.61 1.73 2.57
C LYS A 147 -13.09 1.26 1.22
N ALA A 148 -13.78 1.64 0.15
CA ALA A 148 -13.31 1.40 -1.21
C ALA A 148 -11.91 1.98 -1.41
N ARG A 149 -11.06 1.26 -2.15
CA ARG A 149 -9.73 1.77 -2.51
C ARG A 149 -9.89 2.95 -3.48
N LYS A 150 -9.12 4.03 -3.29
CA LYS A 150 -9.18 5.20 -4.20
C LYS A 150 -8.90 4.86 -5.67
N ARG A 151 -8.11 3.82 -5.93
CA ARG A 151 -7.71 3.35 -7.25
C ARG A 151 -7.67 1.84 -7.29
N PRO A 152 -8.82 1.20 -7.42
CA PRO A 152 -8.89 -0.26 -7.57
C PRO A 152 -8.25 -0.70 -8.90
N ASP A 153 -8.41 0.09 -9.99
CA ASP A 153 -7.99 -0.26 -11.35
C ASP A 153 -6.52 -0.70 -11.46
N ALA A 154 -5.62 -0.07 -10.70
CA ALA A 154 -4.21 -0.46 -10.71
C ALA A 154 -3.99 -1.86 -10.08
N ALA A 155 -4.75 -2.21 -9.06
CA ALA A 155 -4.70 -3.52 -8.43
C ALA A 155 -5.36 -4.59 -9.32
N GLU A 156 -6.46 -4.24 -9.97
CA GLU A 156 -7.16 -5.08 -10.92
C GLU A 156 -6.27 -5.43 -12.11
N TRP A 157 -5.57 -4.44 -12.65
CA TRP A 157 -4.61 -4.66 -13.72
C TRP A 157 -3.45 -5.57 -13.27
N ILE A 158 -2.88 -5.34 -12.07
CA ILE A 158 -1.79 -6.17 -11.53
C ILE A 158 -2.23 -7.62 -11.36
N LEU A 159 -3.45 -7.86 -10.86
CA LEU A 159 -4.00 -9.19 -10.69
C LEU A 159 -4.47 -9.81 -12.01
N GLY A 160 -4.75 -9.00 -13.03
CA GLY A 160 -5.28 -9.45 -14.32
C GLY A 160 -6.80 -9.64 -14.36
N HIS A 161 -7.53 -8.99 -13.43
CA HIS A 161 -9.00 -9.01 -13.41
C HIS A 161 -9.61 -8.24 -14.59
N VAL A 162 -8.98 -7.13 -15.00
CA VAL A 162 -9.34 -6.40 -16.23
C VAL A 162 -8.36 -6.75 -17.33
N ALA A 163 -8.86 -6.87 -18.54
CA ALA A 163 -8.01 -7.06 -19.71
C ALA A 163 -6.92 -5.99 -19.76
N THR A 164 -5.68 -6.41 -19.95
CA THR A 164 -4.58 -5.48 -20.13
C THR A 164 -4.93 -4.50 -21.26
N PRO A 165 -4.72 -3.20 -21.08
CA PRO A 165 -4.85 -2.26 -22.17
C PRO A 165 -4.09 -2.81 -23.38
N ARG A 166 -4.72 -2.78 -24.57
CA ARG A 166 -4.12 -3.32 -25.81
C ARG A 166 -2.63 -3.02 -25.85
N PRO A 167 -1.78 -4.04 -26.12
CA PRO A 167 -0.35 -3.82 -26.20
C PRO A 167 -0.09 -2.67 -27.19
N ARG A 168 0.85 -1.79 -26.85
CA ARG A 168 1.26 -0.73 -27.75
C ARG A 168 1.64 -1.34 -29.10
N ARG A 169 1.34 -0.64 -30.22
CA ARG A 169 1.82 -1.03 -31.55
C ARG A 169 3.31 -1.44 -31.44
N GLY A 170 3.61 -2.72 -31.72
CA GLY A 170 4.96 -3.29 -31.61
C GLY A 170 5.24 -4.18 -30.40
N ALA A 171 4.36 -4.31 -29.42
CA ALA A 171 4.52 -5.29 -28.34
C ALA A 171 4.01 -6.66 -28.80
N SER A 172 4.90 -7.64 -28.90
CA SER A 172 4.63 -8.94 -29.54
C SER A 172 3.84 -9.93 -28.66
N LYS A 173 3.74 -9.73 -27.34
CA LYS A 173 3.01 -10.65 -26.45
C LYS A 173 2.37 -9.90 -25.28
N PRO A 174 1.15 -10.32 -24.80
CA PRO A 174 0.56 -9.79 -23.59
C PRO A 174 1.45 -10.14 -22.38
N VAL A 175 1.56 -9.21 -21.43
CA VAL A 175 2.31 -9.45 -20.18
C VAL A 175 1.51 -10.43 -19.32
N PRO A 176 2.08 -11.59 -18.93
CA PRO A 176 1.42 -12.52 -18.04
C PRO A 176 1.04 -11.88 -16.73
N THR A 177 -0.20 -12.09 -16.30
CA THR A 177 -0.75 -11.63 -15.02
C THR A 177 -1.04 -12.81 -14.12
N PHE A 178 -1.32 -12.56 -12.85
CA PHE A 178 -1.65 -13.64 -11.91
C PHE A 178 -2.86 -14.47 -12.38
N VAL A 179 -3.92 -13.81 -12.84
CA VAL A 179 -5.11 -14.50 -13.37
C VAL A 179 -4.83 -15.24 -14.67
N SER A 180 -4.00 -14.69 -15.57
CA SER A 180 -3.70 -15.38 -16.83
C SER A 180 -2.91 -16.67 -16.64
N GLU A 181 -2.05 -16.72 -15.62
CA GLU A 181 -1.20 -17.89 -15.32
C GLU A 181 -1.88 -18.91 -14.39
N LEU A 182 -2.50 -18.43 -13.33
CA LEU A 182 -2.99 -19.26 -12.23
C LEU A 182 -4.51 -19.16 -12.01
N GLY A 183 -5.21 -18.31 -12.77
CA GLY A 183 -6.64 -18.04 -12.60
C GLY A 183 -7.55 -19.25 -12.83
N HIS A 184 -7.09 -20.21 -13.63
CA HIS A 184 -7.83 -21.44 -13.93
C HIS A 184 -7.79 -22.48 -12.80
N LEU A 185 -6.80 -22.37 -11.88
CA LEU A 185 -6.67 -23.27 -10.76
C LEU A 185 -7.81 -23.07 -9.76
N LYS A 186 -8.15 -24.10 -9.02
CA LYS A 186 -9.06 -24.00 -7.88
C LYS A 186 -8.40 -23.23 -6.76
N ALA A 187 -9.11 -22.28 -6.13
CA ALA A 187 -8.57 -21.42 -5.07
C ALA A 187 -8.08 -22.22 -3.85
N LEU A 188 -8.60 -23.43 -3.64
CA LEU A 188 -8.23 -24.33 -2.57
C LEU A 188 -6.97 -25.16 -2.86
N GLU A 189 -6.63 -25.32 -4.13
CA GLU A 189 -5.51 -26.14 -4.58
C GLU A 189 -4.25 -25.33 -4.88
N ILE A 190 -4.37 -24.01 -4.88
CA ILE A 190 -3.21 -23.14 -5.13
C ILE A 190 -2.21 -23.24 -4.00
N THR A 191 -0.98 -23.57 -4.35
CA THR A 191 0.11 -23.77 -3.40
C THR A 191 1.00 -22.54 -3.26
N LYS A 192 1.66 -22.44 -2.10
CA LYS A 192 2.73 -21.46 -1.84
C LYS A 192 3.78 -21.46 -2.95
N ARG A 193 4.21 -22.64 -3.39
CA ARG A 193 5.24 -22.83 -4.44
C ARG A 193 4.81 -22.21 -5.76
N GLN A 194 3.57 -22.44 -6.21
CA GLN A 194 3.07 -21.87 -7.47
C GLN A 194 3.05 -20.33 -7.45
N ILE A 195 2.65 -19.76 -6.30
CA ILE A 195 2.64 -18.28 -6.13
C ILE A 195 4.06 -17.73 -6.16
N ILE A 196 5.01 -18.35 -5.46
CA ILE A 196 6.41 -17.94 -5.46
C ILE A 196 6.99 -18.03 -6.87
N THR A 197 6.83 -19.16 -7.57
CA THR A 197 7.30 -19.33 -8.94
C THR A 197 6.73 -18.27 -9.89
N PHE A 198 5.44 -17.91 -9.74
CA PHE A 198 4.86 -16.82 -10.50
C PHE A 198 5.54 -15.48 -10.19
N LEU A 199 5.75 -15.16 -8.91
CA LEU A 199 6.38 -13.90 -8.49
C LEU A 199 7.84 -13.81 -8.98
N ASP A 200 8.58 -14.91 -8.92
CA ASP A 200 9.95 -15.00 -9.45
C ASP A 200 9.97 -14.74 -10.96
N SER A 201 9.02 -15.31 -11.71
CA SER A 201 8.88 -15.04 -13.14
C SER A 201 8.66 -13.55 -13.45
N VAL A 202 8.03 -12.79 -12.55
CA VAL A 202 7.87 -11.34 -12.70
C VAL A 202 9.20 -10.62 -12.45
N VAL A 203 10.01 -11.10 -11.50
CA VAL A 203 11.36 -10.58 -11.23
C VAL A 203 12.28 -10.84 -12.43
N ASP A 204 12.30 -12.07 -12.94
CA ASP A 204 13.14 -12.50 -14.06
C ASP A 204 12.87 -11.70 -15.35
N ARG A 205 11.66 -11.20 -15.50
CA ARG A 205 11.29 -10.27 -16.59
C ARG A 205 11.81 -8.83 -16.37
N GLY A 206 12.60 -8.58 -15.34
CA GLY A 206 13.14 -7.25 -15.01
C GLY A 206 12.12 -6.31 -14.35
N ALA A 207 11.09 -6.83 -13.69
CA ALA A 207 10.04 -6.04 -13.04
C ALA A 207 9.94 -6.26 -11.51
N PRO A 208 11.03 -6.11 -10.73
CA PRO A 208 11.05 -6.43 -9.31
C PRO A 208 10.05 -5.60 -8.48
N ILE A 209 9.86 -4.32 -8.81
CA ILE A 209 8.86 -3.47 -8.14
C ILE A 209 7.43 -3.96 -8.39
N LEU A 210 7.16 -4.47 -9.60
CA LEU A 210 5.84 -5.06 -9.92
C LEU A 210 5.64 -6.35 -9.13
N ALA A 211 6.67 -7.21 -9.02
CA ALA A 211 6.63 -8.42 -8.22
C ALA A 211 6.29 -8.11 -6.74
N ASN A 212 6.94 -7.10 -6.13
CA ASN A 212 6.67 -6.67 -4.77
C ASN A 212 5.22 -6.15 -4.59
N ARG A 213 4.71 -5.41 -5.56
CA ARG A 213 3.32 -4.93 -5.54
C ARG A 213 2.33 -6.08 -5.68
N THR A 214 2.62 -7.01 -6.58
CA THR A 214 1.82 -8.22 -6.77
C THR A 214 1.81 -9.07 -5.49
N TYR A 215 2.97 -9.31 -4.88
CA TYR A 215 3.12 -9.98 -3.60
C TYR A 215 2.24 -9.36 -2.52
N THR A 216 2.27 -8.03 -2.38
CA THR A 216 1.48 -7.31 -1.38
C THR A 216 -0.03 -7.50 -1.62
N LEU A 217 -0.47 -7.47 -2.88
CA LEU A 217 -1.87 -7.69 -3.24
C LEU A 217 -2.30 -9.14 -3.00
N LEU A 218 -1.48 -10.12 -3.37
CA LEU A 218 -1.76 -11.53 -3.15
C LEU A 218 -1.81 -11.86 -1.65
N LYS A 219 -0.87 -11.34 -0.86
CA LYS A 219 -0.90 -11.51 0.61
C LYS A 219 -2.20 -10.92 1.20
N GLN A 220 -2.60 -9.73 0.75
CA GLN A 220 -3.88 -9.11 1.17
C GLN A 220 -5.09 -9.93 0.73
N MET A 221 -5.11 -10.42 -0.50
CA MET A 221 -6.23 -11.20 -1.06
C MET A 221 -6.40 -12.53 -0.32
N PHE A 222 -5.35 -13.32 -0.19
CA PHE A 222 -5.44 -14.62 0.45
C PHE A 222 -5.71 -14.52 1.96
N THR A 223 -5.18 -13.49 2.64
CA THR A 223 -5.53 -13.22 4.05
C THR A 223 -7.01 -12.85 4.18
N TRP A 224 -7.53 -12.02 3.27
CA TRP A 224 -8.96 -11.69 3.24
C TRP A 224 -9.83 -12.91 2.93
N ALA A 225 -9.42 -13.75 1.99
CA ALA A 225 -10.15 -14.96 1.63
C ALA A 225 -10.23 -15.97 2.78
N ALA A 226 -9.12 -16.18 3.50
CA ALA A 226 -9.10 -17.02 4.69
C ALA A 226 -9.97 -16.45 5.82
N ALA A 227 -9.93 -15.12 6.04
CA ALA A 227 -10.78 -14.45 7.03
C ALA A 227 -12.29 -14.47 6.67
N LYS A 228 -12.63 -14.82 5.44
CA LYS A 228 -14.01 -14.98 4.94
C LYS A 228 -14.41 -16.45 4.76
N ASP A 229 -13.60 -17.37 5.21
CA ASP A 229 -13.80 -18.81 5.03
C ASP A 229 -13.98 -19.25 3.57
N LEU A 230 -13.48 -18.47 2.62
CA LEU A 230 -13.46 -18.82 1.20
C LEU A 230 -12.35 -19.85 0.89
N ILE A 231 -11.31 -19.84 1.69
CA ILE A 231 -10.22 -20.83 1.72
C ILE A 231 -9.87 -21.14 3.18
N PRO A 232 -9.37 -22.36 3.49
CA PRO A 232 -9.11 -22.76 4.87
C PRO A 232 -7.95 -22.00 5.52
N ALA A 233 -6.91 -21.65 4.75
CA ALA A 233 -5.76 -20.89 5.19
C ALA A 233 -5.13 -20.13 4.03
N SER A 234 -4.39 -19.06 4.34
CA SER A 234 -3.68 -18.30 3.31
C SER A 234 -2.44 -19.08 2.83
N PRO A 235 -2.31 -19.40 1.52
CA PRO A 235 -1.09 -19.98 0.98
C PRO A 235 0.12 -19.05 1.07
N MET A 236 -0.11 -17.76 1.39
CA MET A 236 0.94 -16.76 1.62
C MET A 236 1.40 -16.70 3.10
N ALA A 237 0.87 -17.55 3.97
CA ALA A 237 1.33 -17.64 5.36
C ALA A 237 2.82 -18.04 5.41
N GLY A 238 3.62 -17.31 6.21
CA GLY A 238 5.07 -17.53 6.32
C GLY A 238 5.86 -17.20 5.04
N VAL A 239 5.29 -16.42 4.12
CA VAL A 239 6.04 -15.77 3.03
C VAL A 239 6.30 -14.34 3.47
N ASP A 240 7.50 -14.07 3.98
CA ASP A 240 7.83 -12.75 4.55
C ASP A 240 8.82 -11.96 3.67
N GLU A 241 9.59 -12.65 2.84
CA GLU A 241 10.49 -12.00 1.90
C GLU A 241 9.75 -11.46 0.67
N ARG A 242 10.14 -10.26 0.27
CA ARG A 242 9.64 -9.63 -0.96
C ARG A 242 10.41 -10.18 -2.17
N PRO A 243 9.76 -10.72 -3.19
CA PRO A 243 10.43 -11.36 -4.32
C PRO A 243 11.36 -10.41 -5.10
N GLY A 244 11.01 -9.13 -5.19
CA GLY A 244 11.82 -8.11 -5.86
C GLY A 244 12.86 -7.44 -4.97
N GLY A 245 13.11 -7.99 -3.77
CA GLY A 245 14.05 -7.43 -2.80
C GLY A 245 13.59 -6.12 -2.17
N GLU A 246 14.52 -5.44 -1.52
CA GLU A 246 14.25 -4.17 -0.84
C GLU A 246 14.10 -3.01 -1.84
N GLU A 247 13.04 -2.25 -1.71
CA GLU A 247 12.82 -1.05 -2.52
C GLU A 247 13.52 0.15 -1.88
N ARG A 248 14.59 0.63 -2.49
CA ARG A 248 15.24 1.86 -2.03
C ARG A 248 14.42 3.08 -2.45
N PRO A 249 14.08 3.98 -1.53
CA PRO A 249 13.43 5.23 -1.85
C PRO A 249 14.29 6.04 -2.81
N ARG A 250 13.70 6.55 -3.87
CA ARG A 250 14.41 7.44 -4.79
C ARG A 250 14.74 8.76 -4.07
N ALA A 251 16.01 9.11 -3.99
CA ALA A 251 16.50 10.32 -3.29
C ALA A 251 16.83 11.49 -4.24
N ARG A 252 16.36 11.46 -5.50
CA ARG A 252 16.68 12.44 -6.53
C ARG A 252 16.13 13.83 -6.19
N ILE A 253 17.00 14.82 -6.16
CA ILE A 253 16.78 16.27 -6.14
C ILE A 253 17.53 16.89 -7.32
N LEU A 254 16.98 17.92 -7.95
CA LEU A 254 17.64 18.65 -9.02
C LEU A 254 18.61 19.68 -8.39
N THR A 255 19.78 19.87 -9.03
CA THR A 255 20.69 20.99 -8.71
C THR A 255 20.13 22.30 -9.26
N ALA A 256 20.72 23.46 -8.87
CA ALA A 256 20.32 24.76 -9.43
C ALA A 256 20.47 24.80 -10.95
N ASP A 257 21.58 24.27 -11.50
CA ASP A 257 21.79 24.20 -12.95
C ASP A 257 20.81 23.28 -13.66
N GLU A 258 20.44 22.16 -13.03
CA GLU A 258 19.41 21.26 -13.56
C GLU A 258 18.03 21.91 -13.51
N ILE A 259 17.72 22.69 -12.45
CA ILE A 259 16.47 23.47 -12.38
C ILE A 259 16.43 24.46 -13.56
N ARG A 260 17.49 25.23 -13.78
CA ARG A 260 17.60 26.18 -14.89
C ARG A 260 17.45 25.47 -16.24
N THR A 261 18.15 24.36 -16.42
CA THR A 261 18.06 23.53 -17.63
C THR A 261 16.65 23.02 -17.88
N VAL A 262 16.00 22.43 -16.87
CA VAL A 262 14.61 21.93 -16.98
C VAL A 262 13.67 23.08 -17.29
N TRP A 263 13.79 24.20 -16.57
CA TRP A 263 12.92 25.36 -16.74
C TRP A 263 12.93 25.92 -18.16
N THR A 264 14.13 26.12 -18.72
CA THR A 264 14.33 26.64 -20.08
C THR A 264 13.89 25.61 -21.13
N LYS A 265 14.32 24.35 -20.98
CA LYS A 265 14.00 23.30 -21.96
C LYS A 265 12.53 22.88 -21.95
N LEU A 266 11.78 23.15 -20.87
CA LEU A 266 10.34 22.96 -20.86
C LEU A 266 9.64 23.80 -21.96
N ASP A 267 10.16 24.98 -22.29
CA ASP A 267 9.52 25.86 -23.29
C ASP A 267 9.61 25.29 -24.71
N SER A 268 10.59 24.45 -25.00
CA SER A 268 10.78 23.77 -26.32
C SER A 268 10.50 22.26 -26.28
N ALA A 269 10.05 21.72 -25.15
CA ALA A 269 9.76 20.29 -25.04
C ALA A 269 8.54 19.88 -25.88
N ASP A 270 8.59 18.65 -26.45
CA ASP A 270 7.47 18.06 -27.22
C ASP A 270 6.35 17.62 -26.27
N MET A 271 5.64 18.60 -25.73
CA MET A 271 4.46 18.42 -24.88
C MET A 271 3.56 19.66 -24.96
N ALA A 272 2.28 19.48 -24.65
CA ALA A 272 1.32 20.59 -24.65
C ALA A 272 1.73 21.69 -23.65
N GLU A 273 1.51 22.96 -24.03
CA GLU A 273 1.86 24.11 -23.20
C GLU A 273 1.27 24.06 -21.77
N PRO A 274 0.00 23.66 -21.54
CA PRO A 274 -0.51 23.48 -20.18
C PRO A 274 0.30 22.47 -19.36
N THR A 275 0.90 21.45 -20.00
CA THR A 275 1.77 20.47 -19.34
C THR A 275 3.10 21.10 -18.89
N ARG A 276 3.70 21.95 -19.75
CA ARG A 276 4.92 22.70 -19.43
C ARG A 276 4.70 23.63 -18.24
N LEU A 277 3.65 24.43 -18.29
CA LEU A 277 3.27 25.36 -17.21
C LEU A 277 2.93 24.61 -15.91
N ALA A 278 2.23 23.48 -16.00
CA ALA A 278 1.93 22.64 -14.83
C ALA A 278 3.19 22.12 -14.14
N LEU A 279 4.20 21.70 -14.90
CA LEU A 279 5.49 21.25 -14.32
C LEU A 279 6.24 22.40 -13.65
N LYS A 280 6.25 23.59 -14.27
CA LYS A 280 6.79 24.82 -13.65
C LYS A 280 6.04 25.19 -12.35
N LEU A 281 4.71 25.13 -12.36
CA LEU A 281 3.89 25.42 -11.18
C LEU A 281 4.07 24.40 -10.05
N LEU A 282 4.27 23.12 -10.39
CA LEU A 282 4.62 22.08 -9.39
C LEU A 282 5.94 22.37 -8.70
N LEU A 283 6.96 22.85 -9.42
CA LEU A 283 8.23 23.25 -8.82
C LEU A 283 8.04 24.50 -7.93
N ALA A 284 7.32 25.50 -8.40
CA ALA A 284 7.09 26.75 -7.67
C ALA A 284 6.29 26.56 -6.37
N THR A 285 5.34 25.62 -6.35
CA THR A 285 4.45 25.38 -5.20
C THR A 285 4.85 24.19 -4.32
N GLY A 286 5.65 23.27 -4.85
CA GLY A 286 6.01 22.02 -4.16
C GLY A 286 4.83 21.06 -3.99
N GLN A 287 3.68 21.25 -4.62
CA GLN A 287 2.50 20.40 -4.40
C GLN A 287 2.53 19.09 -5.17
N ARG A 288 1.66 18.13 -4.81
CA ARG A 288 1.63 16.83 -5.51
C ARG A 288 1.00 16.97 -6.89
N ARG A 289 1.58 16.27 -7.87
CA ARG A 289 1.07 16.28 -9.26
C ARG A 289 -0.44 15.98 -9.36
N GLY A 290 -0.96 15.04 -8.55
CA GLY A 290 -2.37 14.69 -8.57
C GLY A 290 -3.27 15.80 -8.05
N GLU A 291 -2.80 16.59 -7.09
CA GLU A 291 -3.51 17.74 -6.55
C GLU A 291 -3.70 18.81 -7.64
N LEU A 292 -2.65 19.12 -8.40
CA LEU A 292 -2.73 20.07 -9.52
C LEU A 292 -3.50 19.50 -10.72
N THR A 293 -3.28 18.23 -11.06
CA THR A 293 -3.94 17.59 -12.23
C THR A 293 -5.47 17.65 -12.12
N PHE A 294 -6.00 17.52 -10.90
CA PHE A 294 -7.45 17.55 -10.65
C PHE A 294 -7.95 18.87 -10.05
N ALA A 295 -7.09 19.90 -10.04
CA ALA A 295 -7.48 21.21 -9.56
C ALA A 295 -8.56 21.84 -10.47
N LYS A 296 -9.49 22.54 -9.83
CA LYS A 296 -10.52 23.36 -10.49
C LYS A 296 -10.24 24.82 -10.20
N TRP A 297 -10.69 25.72 -11.08
CA TRP A 297 -10.55 27.16 -10.87
C TRP A 297 -11.21 27.64 -9.58
N ALA A 298 -12.32 27.03 -9.19
CA ALA A 298 -13.01 27.30 -7.92
C ALA A 298 -12.16 27.00 -6.67
N HIS A 299 -11.02 26.32 -6.80
CA HIS A 299 -10.09 26.07 -5.70
C HIS A 299 -9.08 27.20 -5.48
N PHE A 300 -9.06 28.22 -6.36
CA PHE A 300 -8.09 29.33 -6.33
C PHE A 300 -8.79 30.65 -5.97
N ASP A 301 -8.27 31.29 -4.95
CA ASP A 301 -8.56 32.68 -4.64
C ASP A 301 -7.34 33.53 -5.08
N VAL A 302 -7.47 34.14 -6.25
CA VAL A 302 -6.39 34.96 -6.83
C VAL A 302 -6.17 36.24 -6.03
N ALA A 303 -7.24 36.86 -5.50
CA ALA A 303 -7.16 38.06 -4.68
C ALA A 303 -6.48 37.78 -3.34
N GLY A 304 -6.86 36.69 -2.66
CA GLY A 304 -6.24 36.22 -1.42
C GLY A 304 -4.90 35.50 -1.64
N LYS A 305 -4.48 35.32 -2.90
CA LYS A 305 -3.26 34.63 -3.31
C LYS A 305 -3.15 33.23 -2.66
N THR A 306 -4.21 32.44 -2.77
CA THR A 306 -4.27 31.09 -2.18
C THR A 306 -4.86 30.07 -3.13
N TRP A 307 -4.40 28.82 -2.95
CA TRP A 307 -4.96 27.61 -3.55
C TRP A 307 -5.44 26.68 -2.44
N THR A 308 -6.74 26.48 -2.33
CA THR A 308 -7.35 25.54 -1.37
C THR A 308 -7.54 24.19 -2.00
N ILE A 309 -6.72 23.22 -1.61
CA ILE A 309 -6.80 21.83 -2.08
C ILE A 309 -7.86 21.10 -1.25
N PRO A 310 -8.99 20.68 -1.84
CA PRO A 310 -10.04 20.01 -1.09
C PRO A 310 -9.61 18.64 -0.57
N ILE A 311 -10.21 18.21 0.52
CA ILE A 311 -9.92 16.94 1.21
C ILE A 311 -9.94 15.74 0.24
N SER A 312 -10.88 15.73 -0.71
CA SER A 312 -11.04 14.66 -1.69
C SER A 312 -9.80 14.43 -2.57
N LEU A 313 -8.97 15.45 -2.78
CA LEU A 313 -7.73 15.38 -3.54
C LEU A 313 -6.52 15.02 -2.68
N LEU A 314 -6.59 15.15 -1.37
CA LEU A 314 -5.47 14.89 -0.46
C LEU A 314 -5.22 13.39 -0.32
N LYS A 315 -3.94 12.99 -0.44
CA LYS A 315 -3.51 11.60 -0.20
C LYS A 315 -3.68 11.20 1.27
N SER A 316 -3.44 12.12 2.19
CA SER A 316 -3.47 11.93 3.64
C SER A 316 -4.87 12.02 4.27
N ALA A 317 -5.93 12.31 3.50
CA ALA A 317 -7.30 12.42 4.01
C ALA A 317 -7.80 11.17 4.77
N HIS A 318 -7.15 10.02 4.58
CA HIS A 318 -7.52 8.75 5.22
C HIS A 318 -6.66 8.38 6.44
N THR A 319 -5.52 9.05 6.63
CA THR A 319 -4.59 8.79 7.75
C THR A 319 -4.79 9.75 8.92
N ARG A 320 -5.32 10.95 8.66
CA ARG A 320 -5.76 11.89 9.71
C ARG A 320 -7.13 11.45 10.22
N ARG A 321 -7.15 10.78 11.37
CA ARG A 321 -8.35 10.12 11.90
C ARG A 321 -9.45 11.08 12.39
N ASP A 322 -9.10 12.27 12.86
CA ASP A 322 -10.06 13.04 13.66
C ASP A 322 -10.70 14.25 12.98
N ARG A 323 -10.05 14.95 12.05
CA ARG A 323 -10.65 16.03 11.24
C ARG A 323 -9.83 16.28 9.97
N PRO A 324 -10.21 15.74 8.82
CA PRO A 324 -9.56 16.09 7.57
C PRO A 324 -9.95 17.52 7.19
N GLU A 325 -8.97 18.42 7.10
CA GLU A 325 -9.14 19.80 6.67
C GLU A 325 -8.59 20.00 5.25
N PRO A 326 -9.15 20.95 4.46
CA PRO A 326 -8.56 21.36 3.20
C PRO A 326 -7.14 21.88 3.42
N HIS A 327 -6.26 21.70 2.44
CA HIS A 327 -4.91 22.23 2.50
C HIS A 327 -4.83 23.58 1.76
N VAL A 328 -4.58 24.65 2.49
CA VAL A 328 -4.40 25.98 1.91
C VAL A 328 -2.93 26.20 1.59
N VAL A 329 -2.63 26.50 0.33
CA VAL A 329 -1.29 26.77 -0.23
C VAL A 329 -1.23 28.22 -0.66
N PRO A 330 -0.44 29.08 -0.01
CA PRO A 330 -0.17 30.43 -0.50
C PRO A 330 0.54 30.43 -1.86
N LEU A 331 0.27 31.41 -2.69
CA LEU A 331 0.82 31.52 -4.04
C LEU A 331 1.81 32.70 -4.10
N SER A 332 3.07 32.41 -4.41
CA SER A 332 4.09 33.43 -4.71
C SER A 332 3.78 34.16 -6.02
N ALA A 333 4.43 35.29 -6.27
CA ALA A 333 4.30 36.05 -7.50
C ALA A 333 4.54 35.19 -8.75
N LEU A 334 5.58 34.36 -8.75
CA LEU A 334 5.90 33.43 -9.83
C LEU A 334 4.77 32.38 -10.04
N ALA A 335 4.22 31.84 -8.95
CA ALA A 335 3.11 30.87 -9.04
C ALA A 335 1.83 31.52 -9.60
N LEU A 336 1.54 32.77 -9.23
CA LEU A 336 0.40 33.53 -9.76
C LEU A 336 0.56 33.83 -11.26
N GLU A 337 1.77 34.20 -11.71
CA GLU A 337 2.07 34.41 -13.14
C GLU A 337 1.80 33.13 -13.95
N LEU A 338 2.33 31.98 -13.49
CA LEU A 338 2.12 30.69 -14.14
C LEU A 338 0.64 30.29 -14.17
N LEU A 339 -0.07 30.56 -13.09
CA LEU A 339 -1.51 30.31 -12.97
C LEU A 339 -2.30 31.19 -13.95
N GLY A 340 -1.94 32.47 -14.12
CA GLY A 340 -2.53 33.36 -15.12
C GLY A 340 -2.38 32.86 -16.56
N LYS A 341 -1.17 32.35 -16.90
CA LYS A 341 -0.92 31.71 -18.22
C LYS A 341 -1.80 30.46 -18.39
N LEU A 342 -1.92 29.61 -17.36
CA LEU A 342 -2.82 28.46 -17.40
C LEU A 342 -4.29 28.85 -17.55
N LYS A 343 -4.73 29.94 -16.93
CA LYS A 343 -6.11 30.43 -17.05
C LYS A 343 -6.42 30.88 -18.47
N ALA A 344 -5.50 31.57 -19.12
CA ALA A 344 -5.66 31.97 -20.52
C ALA A 344 -5.80 30.74 -21.47
N LEU A 345 -5.11 29.66 -21.18
CA LEU A 345 -5.16 28.43 -22.00
C LEU A 345 -6.37 27.55 -21.70
N SER A 346 -6.93 27.61 -20.51
CA SER A 346 -8.06 26.74 -20.11
C SER A 346 -9.42 27.24 -20.59
N GLY A 347 -9.53 28.52 -21.00
CA GLY A 347 -10.78 29.12 -21.42
C GLY A 347 -11.89 29.03 -20.36
N GLU A 348 -13.06 28.59 -20.80
CA GLU A 348 -14.26 28.39 -19.95
C GLU A 348 -14.25 27.06 -19.14
N SER A 349 -13.21 26.27 -19.27
CA SER A 349 -13.13 25.00 -18.52
C SER A 349 -13.13 25.23 -17.00
N PRO A 350 -13.92 24.49 -16.22
CA PRO A 350 -13.82 24.51 -14.76
C PRO A 350 -12.51 23.90 -14.24
N SER A 351 -11.80 23.12 -15.06
CA SER A 351 -10.54 22.45 -14.71
C SER A 351 -9.35 23.31 -15.10
N VAL A 352 -8.31 23.35 -14.26
CA VAL A 352 -7.04 24.02 -14.56
C VAL A 352 -6.31 23.35 -15.73
N LEU A 353 -6.38 22.02 -15.79
CA LEU A 353 -5.78 21.21 -16.83
C LEU A 353 -6.86 20.35 -17.53
N PRO A 354 -7.60 20.95 -18.49
CA PRO A 354 -8.64 20.23 -19.21
C PRO A 354 -8.04 19.23 -20.20
N ALA A 355 -8.67 18.05 -20.37
CA ALA A 355 -8.30 17.08 -21.38
C ALA A 355 -8.82 17.49 -22.76
N HIS A 356 -7.95 17.62 -23.73
CA HIS A 356 -8.30 18.08 -25.10
C HIS A 356 -9.33 17.22 -25.83
N ALA A 357 -9.49 15.95 -25.45
CA ALA A 357 -10.44 15.02 -26.10
C ALA A 357 -11.90 15.21 -25.65
N SER A 358 -12.18 16.11 -24.71
CA SER A 358 -13.54 16.37 -24.23
C SER A 358 -14.14 17.55 -24.96
N ALA A 359 -15.08 17.30 -25.86
CA ALA A 359 -15.84 18.34 -26.57
C ALA A 359 -16.56 19.34 -25.63
N ARG A 360 -16.69 19.00 -24.33
CA ARG A 360 -17.30 19.84 -23.29
C ARG A 360 -16.30 20.34 -22.25
N HIS A 361 -14.99 20.14 -22.41
CA HIS A 361 -13.91 20.57 -21.50
C HIS A 361 -14.13 20.22 -19.99
N THR A 362 -14.98 19.23 -19.70
CA THR A 362 -15.36 18.87 -18.31
C THR A 362 -14.41 17.89 -17.66
N ARG A 363 -13.56 17.19 -18.44
CA ARG A 363 -12.59 16.22 -17.93
C ARG A 363 -11.22 16.86 -17.72
N SER A 364 -10.62 16.64 -16.55
CA SER A 364 -9.23 16.97 -16.29
C SER A 364 -8.27 15.97 -16.96
N TYR A 365 -7.01 16.30 -17.05
CA TYR A 365 -5.93 15.39 -17.41
C TYR A 365 -5.99 14.10 -16.56
N SER A 366 -5.49 13.01 -17.10
CA SER A 366 -5.20 11.84 -16.26
C SER A 366 -3.95 12.11 -15.42
N GLU A 367 -3.89 11.57 -14.20
CA GLU A 367 -2.75 11.77 -13.29
C GLU A 367 -1.40 11.33 -13.92
N SER A 368 -1.41 10.43 -14.88
CA SER A 368 -0.21 9.93 -15.54
C SER A 368 0.34 10.86 -16.63
N VAL A 369 -0.43 11.88 -17.08
CA VAL A 369 -0.04 12.74 -18.22
C VAL A 369 1.30 13.44 -17.95
N LEU A 370 1.44 14.12 -16.80
CA LEU A 370 2.69 14.83 -16.47
C LEU A 370 3.90 13.89 -16.42
N SER A 371 3.76 12.72 -15.79
CA SER A 371 4.86 11.74 -15.72
C SER A 371 5.19 11.12 -17.08
N ARG A 372 4.19 10.94 -17.94
CA ARG A 372 4.39 10.43 -19.29
C ARG A 372 5.12 11.47 -20.14
N ALA A 373 4.72 12.72 -20.08
CA ALA A 373 5.35 13.82 -20.80
C ALA A 373 6.84 13.96 -20.44
N VAL A 374 7.18 13.98 -19.14
CA VAL A 374 8.57 14.01 -18.69
C VAL A 374 9.34 12.80 -19.23
N ARG A 375 8.79 11.60 -19.13
CA ARG A 375 9.44 10.37 -19.60
C ARG A 375 9.68 10.37 -21.11
N GLN A 376 8.76 10.88 -21.91
CA GLN A 376 8.88 10.95 -23.37
C GLN A 376 9.94 11.97 -23.80
N ASN A 377 10.15 13.02 -23.00
CA ASN A 377 11.11 14.09 -23.26
C ASN A 377 12.47 13.91 -22.53
N ARG A 378 12.80 12.74 -21.98
CA ARG A 378 14.04 12.50 -21.22
C ARG A 378 15.29 12.95 -21.98
N LYS A 379 15.41 12.54 -23.24
CA LYS A 379 16.55 12.89 -24.09
C LYS A 379 16.67 14.39 -24.34
N HIS A 380 15.52 15.09 -24.48
CA HIS A 380 15.46 16.53 -24.67
C HIS A 380 16.03 17.31 -23.50
N PHE A 381 15.71 16.88 -22.26
CA PHE A 381 16.24 17.56 -21.06
C PHE A 381 17.76 17.41 -20.93
N GLY A 382 18.36 16.29 -21.33
CA GLY A 382 19.80 16.07 -21.29
C GLY A 382 20.41 16.03 -19.90
N ILE A 383 19.61 15.75 -18.88
CA ILE A 383 20.03 15.59 -17.48
C ILE A 383 19.60 14.18 -17.00
N PRO A 384 20.18 13.68 -15.88
CA PRO A 384 19.76 12.39 -15.32
C PRO A 384 18.27 12.33 -15.06
N ASP A 385 17.72 11.11 -15.14
CA ASP A 385 16.28 10.84 -15.02
C ASP A 385 15.63 11.52 -13.81
N TRP A 386 14.58 12.29 -14.09
CA TRP A 386 13.76 12.94 -13.10
C TRP A 386 12.26 12.70 -13.34
N THR A 387 11.46 12.97 -12.33
CA THR A 387 10.01 12.82 -12.36
C THR A 387 9.33 14.05 -11.77
N PRO A 388 8.03 14.30 -12.04
CA PRO A 388 7.30 15.41 -11.41
C PRO A 388 7.33 15.36 -9.85
N HIS A 389 7.53 14.20 -9.25
CA HIS A 389 7.67 14.10 -7.79
C HIS A 389 9.02 14.60 -7.29
N ASP A 390 10.06 14.51 -8.12
CA ASP A 390 11.39 15.04 -7.76
C ASP A 390 11.40 16.57 -7.76
N LEU A 391 10.52 17.25 -8.52
CA LEU A 391 10.32 18.71 -8.43
C LEU A 391 9.86 19.12 -7.02
N ARG A 392 8.94 18.34 -6.42
CA ARG A 392 8.49 18.58 -5.05
C ARG A 392 9.59 18.33 -4.02
N ARG A 393 10.42 17.30 -4.20
CA ARG A 393 11.59 17.03 -3.36
C ARG A 393 12.61 18.15 -3.48
N THR A 394 12.83 18.63 -4.71
CA THR A 394 13.71 19.76 -5.00
C THR A 394 13.23 21.02 -4.27
N ALA A 395 11.96 21.41 -4.44
CA ALA A 395 11.40 22.55 -3.74
C ALA A 395 11.55 22.44 -2.22
N ALA A 396 11.27 21.27 -1.63
CA ALA A 396 11.44 21.03 -0.20
C ALA A 396 12.90 21.23 0.25
N SER A 397 13.85 20.63 -0.46
CA SER A 397 15.26 20.67 -0.13
C SER A 397 15.82 22.08 -0.26
N PHE A 398 15.42 22.83 -1.31
CA PHE A 398 15.85 24.20 -1.48
C PHE A 398 15.23 25.14 -0.46
N MET A 399 13.94 24.99 -0.12
CA MET A 399 13.34 25.77 0.99
C MET A 399 14.16 25.60 2.28
N THR A 400 14.54 24.37 2.62
CA THR A 400 15.40 24.12 3.79
C THR A 400 16.80 24.76 3.62
N LYS A 401 17.41 24.63 2.42
CA LYS A 401 18.73 25.21 2.11
C LYS A 401 18.76 26.75 2.28
N ILE A 402 17.69 27.42 1.89
CA ILE A 402 17.56 28.89 2.05
C ILE A 402 17.06 29.32 3.44
N GLY A 403 17.07 28.42 4.43
CA GLY A 403 16.79 28.72 5.81
C GLY A 403 15.29 28.82 6.15
N VAL A 404 14.41 28.13 5.43
CA VAL A 404 13.02 27.92 5.87
C VAL A 404 13.02 26.81 6.93
N PRO A 405 12.42 27.04 8.12
CA PRO A 405 12.33 26.02 9.16
C PRO A 405 11.67 24.72 8.64
N ARG A 406 12.23 23.57 9.01
CA ARG A 406 11.73 22.27 8.54
C ARG A 406 10.23 22.06 8.77
N LEU A 407 9.75 22.49 9.96
CA LEU A 407 8.32 22.42 10.27
C LEU A 407 7.47 23.16 9.23
N HIS A 408 7.88 24.37 8.83
CA HIS A 408 7.14 25.16 7.84
C HIS A 408 7.18 24.49 6.46
N VAL A 409 8.32 23.89 6.07
CA VAL A 409 8.41 23.09 4.83
C VAL A 409 7.44 21.91 4.88
N GLU A 410 7.38 21.17 5.98
CA GLU A 410 6.45 20.05 6.14
C GLU A 410 4.99 20.50 6.09
N LYS A 411 4.65 21.66 6.68
CA LYS A 411 3.31 22.27 6.60
C LYS A 411 2.97 22.74 5.17
N VAL A 412 3.91 23.33 4.43
CA VAL A 412 3.75 23.65 2.99
C VAL A 412 3.45 22.39 2.18
N LEU A 413 4.14 21.30 2.47
CA LEU A 413 3.97 20.04 1.76
C LEU A 413 2.78 19.21 2.25
N ASN A 414 2.08 19.62 3.29
CA ASN A 414 1.03 18.82 3.90
C ASN A 414 1.51 17.40 4.24
N HIS A 415 2.69 17.32 4.87
CA HIS A 415 3.19 16.07 5.45
C HIS A 415 2.61 15.92 6.87
N SER A 416 2.18 14.71 7.20
CA SER A 416 1.90 14.33 8.59
C SER A 416 3.21 13.85 9.21
N THR A 417 3.59 14.42 10.32
CA THR A 417 4.78 13.97 11.10
C THR A 417 4.48 12.68 11.85
N GLY A 418 3.19 12.32 11.99
CA GLY A 418 2.76 11.15 12.76
C GLY A 418 3.02 11.28 14.26
N ASP A 419 3.41 12.48 14.72
CA ASP A 419 3.80 12.74 16.08
C ASP A 419 2.59 13.08 16.96
N ILE A 420 2.65 12.74 18.25
CA ILE A 420 1.63 13.09 19.25
C ILE A 420 1.41 14.61 19.29
N ALA A 421 2.46 15.40 19.03
CA ALA A 421 2.38 16.86 18.92
C ALA A 421 1.36 17.34 17.88
N GLU A 422 1.11 16.60 16.80
CA GLU A 422 0.14 16.98 15.75
C GLU A 422 -1.32 16.97 16.27
N VAL A 423 -1.58 16.23 17.35
CA VAL A 423 -2.90 16.18 18.00
C VAL A 423 -3.22 17.49 18.74
N TYR A 424 -2.19 18.13 19.29
CA TYR A 424 -2.31 19.35 20.10
C TYR A 424 -2.06 20.62 19.30
N ASP A 425 -1.32 20.55 18.19
CA ASP A 425 -0.99 21.69 17.33
C ASP A 425 -2.14 21.99 16.37
N ARG A 426 -2.94 23.01 16.72
CA ARG A 426 -4.10 23.48 15.95
C ARG A 426 -3.83 24.75 15.14
N HIS A 427 -2.58 25.20 15.11
CA HIS A 427 -2.20 26.36 14.32
C HIS A 427 -2.29 26.04 12.83
N ASP A 428 -2.85 26.96 12.02
CA ASP A 428 -3.05 26.76 10.57
C ASP A 428 -1.79 26.97 9.73
N TYR A 429 -0.77 27.64 10.33
CA TYR A 429 0.50 27.97 9.71
C TYR A 429 0.39 28.73 8.39
N LEU A 430 -0.70 29.46 8.14
CA LEU A 430 -0.88 30.17 6.88
C LEU A 430 0.15 31.29 6.65
N PRO A 431 0.46 32.15 7.64
CA PRO A 431 1.53 33.16 7.51
C PRO A 431 2.91 32.54 7.24
N GLU A 432 3.25 31.48 7.95
CA GLU A 432 4.55 30.79 7.82
C GLU A 432 4.69 30.09 6.46
N LYS A 433 3.62 29.43 6.00
CA LYS A 433 3.56 28.85 4.64
C LYS A 433 3.71 29.92 3.57
N ARG A 434 3.10 31.11 3.78
CA ARG A 434 3.21 32.23 2.86
C ARG A 434 4.64 32.73 2.77
N ALA A 435 5.26 33.03 3.91
CA ALA A 435 6.66 33.47 3.96
C ALA A 435 7.61 32.45 3.33
N ALA A 436 7.38 31.15 3.57
CA ALA A 436 8.17 30.07 3.00
C ALA A 436 8.08 30.01 1.47
N LEU A 437 6.86 30.10 0.92
CA LEU A 437 6.63 30.01 -0.53
C LEU A 437 7.01 31.31 -1.26
N GLU A 438 6.89 32.46 -0.65
CA GLU A 438 7.39 33.73 -1.19
C GLU A 438 8.92 33.70 -1.27
N LYS A 439 9.61 33.28 -0.17
CA LYS A 439 11.06 33.12 -0.16
C LYS A 439 11.55 32.10 -1.19
N TRP A 440 10.87 30.96 -1.32
CA TRP A 440 11.16 29.97 -2.34
C TRP A 440 10.92 30.51 -3.75
N GLY A 441 9.80 31.16 -4.00
CA GLY A 441 9.47 31.74 -5.30
C GLY A 441 10.51 32.77 -5.77
N ALA A 442 10.95 33.65 -4.87
CA ALA A 442 12.02 34.63 -5.14
C ALA A 442 13.34 33.93 -5.45
N HIS A 443 13.76 32.93 -4.63
CA HIS A 443 14.99 32.18 -4.88
C HIS A 443 14.93 31.36 -6.17
N LEU A 444 13.78 30.74 -6.47
CA LEU A 444 13.60 30.05 -7.74
C LEU A 444 13.75 30.98 -8.94
N GLN A 445 13.27 32.22 -8.82
CA GLN A 445 13.46 33.26 -9.83
C GLN A 445 14.95 33.59 -10.05
N THR A 446 15.75 33.71 -8.97
CA THR A 446 17.21 33.96 -9.11
C THR A 446 17.92 32.78 -9.79
N ILE A 447 17.52 31.52 -9.50
CA ILE A 447 18.05 30.34 -10.18
C ILE A 447 17.73 30.39 -11.67
N ILE A 448 16.49 30.68 -12.03
CA ILE A 448 16.02 30.72 -13.43
C ILE A 448 16.77 31.78 -14.23
N GLU A 449 17.00 32.95 -13.65
CA GLU A 449 17.69 34.07 -14.26
C GLU A 449 19.24 33.94 -14.26
N GLY A 450 19.76 32.88 -13.66
CA GLY A 450 21.20 32.64 -13.60
C GLY A 450 21.95 33.58 -12.61
N ARG A 451 21.21 34.20 -11.68
CA ARG A 451 21.76 35.11 -10.65
C ARG A 451 22.10 34.41 -9.32
N ASP A 452 21.99 33.09 -9.26
CA ASP A 452 22.31 32.32 -8.06
C ASP A 452 23.81 32.07 -7.96
N GLU A 453 24.52 32.85 -7.13
CA GLU A 453 25.97 32.76 -6.90
C GLU A 453 26.38 31.48 -6.12
N ASN A 454 25.44 30.69 -5.61
CA ASN A 454 25.68 29.48 -4.83
C ASN A 454 25.64 28.17 -5.68
N ALA A 455 25.83 28.27 -6.98
CA ALA A 455 25.92 27.11 -7.87
C ALA A 455 27.33 26.49 -7.90
N ALA A 456 28.10 26.50 -6.79
CA ALA A 456 29.34 25.75 -6.72
C ALA A 456 29.06 24.23 -6.77
N PRO A 457 29.81 23.46 -7.58
CA PRO A 457 29.64 22.02 -7.68
C PRO A 457 29.98 21.38 -6.33
N ASN A 458 29.07 20.54 -5.86
CA ASN A 458 29.31 19.71 -4.68
C ASN A 458 30.21 18.52 -5.08
N GLU A 459 31.49 18.82 -5.29
CA GLU A 459 32.55 17.80 -5.27
C GLU A 459 32.85 17.50 -3.82
N GLN A 460 32.44 16.35 -3.38
CA GLN A 460 32.86 15.57 -2.21
C GLN A 460 31.66 14.95 -1.48
N ARG A 461 31.34 13.75 -1.92
CA ARG A 461 31.09 12.58 -1.06
C ARG A 461 31.05 11.34 -1.93
N ALA A 462 32.26 10.74 -2.05
CA ALA A 462 32.47 9.35 -2.44
C ALA A 462 31.93 8.41 -1.37
#